data_bb6f35c2db1f0bc74f26f08f61c205ed
#
_entry.id   bb6f35c2db1f0bc74f26f08f61c205ed
#
_cell.length_a   1.000
_cell.length_b   1.000
_cell.length_c   1.000
_cell.angle_alpha   90.00
_cell.angle_beta   90.00
_cell.angle_gamma   90.00
#
_symmetry.space_group_name_H-M   'P 1'
#
loop_
_entity.id
_entity.type
_entity.pdbx_description
1 polymer ?
#
loop_
_entity_poly.entity_id
_entity_poly.type
_entity_poly.pdbx_seq_one_letter_code
_entity_poly.pdbx_strand_id
1 'polypeptide(L)'
;SPSAYSVIIKDKSIFETSLSPNGSVSMSSFLTSIFDSAYIASLKYKSDDNYKYIGIPLLNAFVKWQIEEIDDGLDDKSKDIIKSYLISKLSAKYEKTKTENAVRVRLSICRDLYDTLSSDDLYYENKVYSSTLRRFLKAVYEDYALLSDCERERLLFADNIIKINEVIKQNGSRYYSFIYAYSNMYSREKRRIRLIPYRIVSDEYKMYNYLVCLSDEKSAGKEFKADSYRISRLSGLSIAEKLSQKEYSSVTEYERLKEGHVKSVKHLLSDPRFGSDESDISKVYLTEKGVEMFGKILYQRPILKGNEKPKPNAVNEFISPPIQVKYYFNKFGKDGVIISPSDSFEEMRTLYVEGAEAYNREVEM
;
A
#
# COMPACT_ATOMS: atom_id res chain seq x y z
N SER A 1 -15.99 -3.99 -16.68
CA SER A 1 -16.74 -2.72 -16.74
C SER A 1 -15.77 -1.55 -16.94
N PRO A 2 -16.22 -0.38 -17.42
CA PRO A 2 -15.38 0.82 -17.53
C PRO A 2 -14.78 1.26 -16.18
N SER A 3 -15.54 1.13 -15.10
CA SER A 3 -15.08 1.43 -13.74
C SER A 3 -13.92 0.52 -13.30
N ALA A 4 -14.04 -0.78 -13.49
CA ALA A 4 -12.96 -1.72 -13.18
C ALA A 4 -11.71 -1.43 -14.01
N TYR A 5 -11.87 -1.08 -15.29
CA TYR A 5 -10.75 -0.73 -16.17
C TYR A 5 -10.02 0.55 -15.68
N SER A 6 -10.78 1.55 -15.24
CA SER A 6 -10.24 2.78 -14.66
C SER A 6 -9.37 2.52 -13.41
N VAL A 7 -9.84 1.65 -12.52
CA VAL A 7 -9.07 1.21 -11.33
C VAL A 7 -7.78 0.50 -11.74
N ILE A 8 -7.86 -0.41 -12.70
CA ILE A 8 -6.70 -1.17 -13.19
C ILE A 8 -5.66 -0.26 -13.85
N ILE A 9 -6.08 0.75 -14.64
CA ILE A 9 -5.16 1.75 -15.23
C ILE A 9 -4.46 2.53 -14.11
N LYS A 10 -5.21 3.00 -13.11
CA LYS A 10 -4.65 3.70 -11.96
C LYS A 10 -3.59 2.85 -11.27
N ASP A 11 -3.93 1.60 -10.95
CA ASP A 11 -3.00 0.70 -10.26
C ASP A 11 -1.77 0.38 -11.12
N LYS A 12 -1.94 0.17 -12.42
CA LYS A 12 -0.82 -0.01 -13.34
C LYS A 12 0.16 1.17 -13.24
N SER A 13 -0.33 2.40 -13.32
CA SER A 13 0.53 3.61 -13.25
C SER A 13 1.25 3.74 -11.90
N ILE A 14 0.65 3.22 -10.82
CA ILE A 14 1.21 3.28 -9.46
C ILE A 14 2.25 2.18 -9.22
N PHE A 15 2.02 0.97 -9.74
CA PHE A 15 2.79 -0.22 -9.39
C PHE A 15 3.78 -0.67 -10.49
N GLU A 16 3.69 -0.13 -11.70
CA GLU A 16 4.51 -0.59 -12.83
C GLU A 16 6.02 -0.53 -12.57
N THR A 17 6.50 0.52 -11.89
CA THR A 17 7.92 0.67 -11.55
C THR A 17 8.42 -0.39 -10.57
N SER A 18 7.52 -0.95 -9.77
CA SER A 18 7.83 -1.98 -8.78
C SER A 18 7.73 -3.38 -9.35
N LEU A 19 6.85 -3.58 -10.34
CA LEU A 19 6.62 -4.87 -10.99
C LEU A 19 7.61 -5.16 -12.12
N SER A 20 8.29 -4.14 -12.64
CA SER A 20 9.28 -4.28 -13.72
C SER A 20 10.58 -3.57 -13.40
N PRO A 21 11.75 -4.25 -13.54
CA PRO A 21 13.05 -3.62 -13.39
C PRO A 21 13.27 -2.41 -14.32
N ASN A 22 12.64 -2.42 -15.48
CA ASN A 22 12.74 -1.37 -16.50
C ASN A 22 11.68 -0.27 -16.34
N GLY A 23 10.83 -0.34 -15.31
CA GLY A 23 9.85 0.67 -14.97
C GLY A 23 8.67 0.80 -15.95
N SER A 24 8.52 -0.14 -16.89
CA SER A 24 7.40 -0.15 -17.84
C SER A 24 6.80 -1.56 -17.92
N VAL A 25 5.51 -1.64 -17.74
CA VAL A 25 4.73 -2.89 -17.84
C VAL A 25 3.62 -2.69 -18.85
N SER A 26 3.47 -3.60 -19.81
CA SER A 26 2.32 -3.56 -20.72
C SER A 26 1.02 -3.80 -19.96
N MET A 27 -0.10 -3.33 -20.49
CA MET A 27 -1.41 -3.61 -19.88
C MET A 27 -1.68 -5.12 -19.80
N SER A 28 -1.29 -5.89 -20.80
CA SER A 28 -1.43 -7.34 -20.78
C SER A 28 -0.61 -7.98 -19.66
N SER A 29 0.65 -7.58 -19.49
CA SER A 29 1.51 -8.10 -18.42
C SER A 29 0.97 -7.73 -17.04
N PHE A 30 0.44 -6.52 -16.88
CA PHE A 30 -0.15 -6.10 -15.60
C PHE A 30 -1.40 -6.91 -15.26
N LEU A 31 -2.28 -7.16 -16.23
CA LEU A 31 -3.45 -8.00 -16.04
C LEU A 31 -3.05 -9.45 -15.72
N THR A 32 -2.01 -9.96 -16.36
CA THR A 32 -1.45 -11.29 -16.02
C THR A 32 -0.95 -11.32 -14.58
N SER A 33 -0.23 -10.30 -14.12
CA SER A 33 0.23 -10.22 -12.73
C SER A 33 -0.94 -10.21 -11.72
N ILE A 34 -2.03 -9.50 -12.01
CA ILE A 34 -3.24 -9.53 -11.17
C ILE A 34 -3.79 -10.96 -11.11
N PHE A 35 -3.90 -11.60 -12.26
CA PHE A 35 -4.46 -12.95 -12.35
C PHE A 35 -3.58 -13.97 -11.61
N ASP A 36 -2.27 -13.96 -11.86
CA ASP A 36 -1.31 -14.87 -11.24
C ASP A 36 -1.31 -14.71 -9.71
N SER A 37 -1.30 -13.47 -9.22
CA SER A 37 -1.37 -13.19 -7.79
C SER A 37 -2.65 -13.71 -7.16
N ALA A 38 -3.79 -13.52 -7.82
CA ALA A 38 -5.08 -14.00 -7.35
C ALA A 38 -5.18 -15.53 -7.38
N TYR A 39 -4.63 -16.16 -8.40
CA TYR A 39 -4.57 -17.60 -8.55
C TYR A 39 -3.69 -18.24 -7.47
N ILE A 40 -2.47 -17.71 -7.27
CA ILE A 40 -1.57 -18.17 -6.22
C ILE A 40 -2.20 -17.99 -4.83
N ALA A 41 -2.85 -16.85 -4.58
CA ALA A 41 -3.56 -16.62 -3.33
C ALA A 41 -4.64 -17.68 -3.11
N SER A 42 -5.40 -18.04 -4.14
CA SER A 42 -6.44 -19.05 -4.05
C SER A 42 -5.90 -20.45 -3.76
N LEU A 43 -4.77 -20.83 -4.37
CA LEU A 43 -4.10 -22.11 -4.11
C LEU A 43 -3.55 -22.20 -2.68
N LYS A 44 -2.92 -21.11 -2.22
CA LYS A 44 -2.23 -21.09 -0.92
C LYS A 44 -3.16 -20.79 0.26
N TYR A 45 -4.36 -20.29 0.03
CA TYR A 45 -5.28 -19.91 1.10
C TYR A 45 -5.61 -21.06 2.05
N LYS A 46 -5.62 -22.31 1.57
CA LYS A 46 -5.84 -23.51 2.38
C LYS A 46 -4.58 -24.01 3.09
N SER A 47 -3.43 -23.95 2.42
CA SER A 47 -2.21 -24.61 2.85
C SER A 47 -1.25 -23.69 3.61
N ASP A 48 -1.44 -22.38 3.55
CA ASP A 48 -0.54 -21.39 4.13
C ASP A 48 -1.30 -20.32 4.92
N ASP A 49 -1.28 -20.47 6.24
CA ASP A 49 -1.90 -19.50 7.17
C ASP A 49 -1.39 -18.06 7.00
N ASN A 50 -0.21 -17.86 6.40
CA ASN A 50 0.29 -16.52 6.15
C ASN A 50 -0.66 -15.71 5.27
N TYR A 51 -1.33 -16.32 4.31
CA TYR A 51 -2.31 -15.64 3.46
C TYR A 51 -3.52 -15.16 4.25
N LYS A 52 -4.00 -15.94 5.23
CA LYS A 52 -5.11 -15.59 6.13
C LYS A 52 -4.71 -14.52 7.14
N TYR A 53 -3.61 -14.76 7.90
CA TYR A 53 -3.18 -13.87 8.98
C TYR A 53 -2.71 -12.51 8.51
N ILE A 54 -2.10 -12.43 7.33
CA ILE A 54 -1.63 -11.18 6.76
C ILE A 54 -2.76 -10.41 6.07
N GLY A 55 -3.93 -11.05 5.90
CA GLY A 55 -5.10 -10.46 5.27
C GLY A 55 -4.91 -10.26 3.76
N ILE A 56 -4.26 -11.20 3.09
CA ILE A 56 -4.20 -11.24 1.63
C ILE A 56 -5.58 -11.63 1.13
N PRO A 57 -6.24 -10.79 0.32
CA PRO A 57 -7.61 -11.02 -0.07
C PRO A 57 -7.74 -12.20 -1.03
N LEU A 58 -8.76 -13.00 -0.82
CA LEU A 58 -9.21 -14.00 -1.79
C LEU A 58 -10.36 -13.41 -2.60
N LEU A 59 -10.22 -13.43 -3.93
CA LEU A 59 -11.26 -12.90 -4.81
C LEU A 59 -12.46 -13.86 -4.87
N ASN A 60 -13.66 -13.29 -4.94
CA ASN A 60 -14.90 -14.06 -5.06
C ASN A 60 -14.93 -14.97 -6.30
N ALA A 61 -14.18 -14.61 -7.34
CA ALA A 61 -14.00 -15.44 -8.52
C ALA A 61 -13.44 -16.84 -8.21
N PHE A 62 -12.72 -16.99 -7.09
CA PHE A 62 -12.12 -18.26 -6.65
C PHE A 62 -12.88 -18.92 -5.49
N VAL A 63 -14.15 -18.58 -5.30
CA VAL A 63 -15.00 -19.06 -4.18
C VAL A 63 -15.16 -20.58 -4.16
N LYS A 64 -15.03 -21.27 -5.29
CA LYS A 64 -15.07 -22.75 -5.30
C LYS A 64 -14.14 -23.33 -4.21
N TRP A 65 -12.97 -22.76 -4.04
CA TRP A 65 -12.01 -23.22 -3.05
C TRP A 65 -12.32 -22.80 -1.62
N GLN A 66 -13.08 -21.71 -1.43
CA GLN A 66 -13.62 -21.37 -0.10
C GLN A 66 -14.75 -22.36 0.32
N ILE A 67 -15.55 -22.82 -0.63
CA ILE A 67 -16.69 -23.69 -0.35
C ILE A 67 -16.22 -25.11 0.07
N GLU A 68 -15.12 -25.59 -0.50
CA GLU A 68 -14.53 -26.87 -0.10
C GLU A 68 -13.95 -26.84 1.31
N GLU A 69 -13.63 -25.66 1.86
CA GLU A 69 -13.16 -25.49 3.24
C GLU A 69 -14.26 -25.42 4.31
N ILE A 70 -15.51 -25.27 3.95
CA ILE A 70 -16.63 -25.29 4.92
C ILE A 70 -16.85 -26.72 5.48
N ASP A 71 -15.80 -27.54 5.45
CA ASP A 71 -15.97 -29.00 5.45
C ASP A 71 -15.86 -29.69 6.81
N ASP A 72 -15.30 -29.09 7.82
CA ASP A 72 -15.10 -29.79 9.09
C ASP A 72 -16.27 -29.57 10.04
N GLY A 73 -17.28 -30.42 9.94
CA GLY A 73 -18.38 -30.52 10.90
C GLY A 73 -19.80 -30.31 10.39
N LEU A 74 -19.99 -30.02 9.12
CA LEU A 74 -21.33 -29.93 8.52
C LEU A 74 -21.71 -31.23 7.78
N ASP A 75 -22.97 -31.61 7.87
CA ASP A 75 -23.51 -32.69 7.04
C ASP A 75 -23.59 -32.28 5.56
N ASP A 76 -23.57 -33.26 4.66
CA ASP A 76 -23.57 -33.05 3.20
C ASP A 76 -24.76 -32.21 2.71
N LYS A 77 -25.91 -32.33 3.35
CA LYS A 77 -27.10 -31.54 2.99
C LYS A 77 -26.94 -30.07 3.31
N SER A 78 -26.35 -29.76 4.47
CA SER A 78 -26.03 -28.37 4.87
C SER A 78 -24.97 -27.77 3.97
N LYS A 79 -23.94 -28.52 3.59
CA LYS A 79 -22.92 -28.12 2.62
C LYS A 79 -23.56 -27.77 1.26
N ASP A 80 -24.43 -28.61 0.74
CA ASP A 80 -25.09 -28.35 -0.54
C ASP A 80 -26.01 -27.14 -0.52
N ILE A 81 -26.68 -26.86 0.59
CA ILE A 81 -27.51 -25.67 0.76
C ILE A 81 -26.63 -24.39 0.74
N ILE A 82 -25.53 -24.37 1.50
CA ILE A 82 -24.59 -23.23 1.54
C ILE A 82 -23.96 -23.02 0.18
N LYS A 83 -23.50 -24.09 -0.47
CA LYS A 83 -22.93 -24.08 -1.81
C LYS A 83 -23.91 -23.50 -2.83
N SER A 84 -25.16 -24.00 -2.84
CA SER A 84 -26.20 -23.50 -3.74
C SER A 84 -26.56 -22.04 -3.49
N TYR A 85 -26.59 -21.59 -2.23
CA TYR A 85 -26.85 -20.22 -1.87
C TYR A 85 -25.74 -19.29 -2.34
N LEU A 86 -24.46 -19.64 -2.10
CA LEU A 86 -23.31 -18.85 -2.54
C LEU A 86 -23.23 -18.78 -4.07
N ILE A 87 -23.45 -19.89 -4.76
CA ILE A 87 -23.51 -19.95 -6.23
C ILE A 87 -24.62 -19.02 -6.75
N SER A 88 -25.81 -19.08 -6.16
CA SER A 88 -26.93 -18.21 -6.54
C SER A 88 -26.60 -16.71 -6.37
N LYS A 89 -26.04 -16.35 -5.22
CA LYS A 89 -25.63 -14.96 -4.93
C LYS A 89 -24.57 -14.45 -5.91
N LEU A 90 -23.56 -15.27 -6.22
CA LEU A 90 -22.49 -14.91 -7.13
C LEU A 90 -22.97 -14.87 -8.59
N SER A 91 -23.81 -15.82 -9.00
CA SER A 91 -24.40 -15.80 -10.34
C SER A 91 -25.20 -14.53 -10.60
N ALA A 92 -26.02 -14.10 -9.64
CA ALA A 92 -26.77 -12.85 -9.74
C ALA A 92 -25.84 -11.62 -9.90
N LYS A 93 -24.67 -11.62 -9.25
CA LYS A 93 -23.69 -10.54 -9.35
C LYS A 93 -23.06 -10.44 -10.75
N TYR A 94 -22.85 -11.58 -11.42
CA TYR A 94 -22.20 -11.65 -12.74
C TYR A 94 -23.18 -11.80 -13.91
N GLU A 95 -24.49 -11.80 -13.65
CA GLU A 95 -25.50 -11.78 -14.69
C GLU A 95 -25.41 -10.52 -15.55
N LYS A 96 -25.72 -10.71 -16.83
CA LYS A 96 -25.54 -9.76 -17.94
C LYS A 96 -26.00 -8.34 -17.62
N THR A 97 -25.12 -7.48 -17.20
CA THR A 97 -25.24 -6.07 -17.55
C THR A 97 -24.83 -5.91 -19.01
N LYS A 98 -25.76 -5.62 -19.91
CA LYS A 98 -25.45 -5.07 -21.23
C LYS A 98 -24.74 -3.75 -21.00
N THR A 99 -23.41 -3.76 -21.01
CA THR A 99 -22.62 -2.53 -20.92
C THR A 99 -22.47 -1.98 -22.32
N GLU A 100 -23.18 -0.90 -22.62
CA GLU A 100 -23.10 -0.18 -23.90
C GLU A 100 -21.67 0.34 -24.20
N ASN A 101 -20.82 0.46 -23.19
CA ASN A 101 -19.44 0.96 -23.29
C ASN A 101 -18.40 -0.05 -22.81
N ALA A 102 -18.46 -1.28 -23.26
CA ALA A 102 -17.48 -2.31 -22.88
C ALA A 102 -16.08 -1.99 -23.44
N VAL A 103 -15.10 -1.84 -22.55
CA VAL A 103 -13.69 -1.75 -22.95
C VAL A 103 -13.20 -3.13 -23.38
N ARG A 104 -12.65 -3.22 -24.59
CA ARG A 104 -12.03 -4.46 -25.09
C ARG A 104 -10.55 -4.43 -24.77
N VAL A 105 -10.07 -5.38 -24.01
CA VAL A 105 -8.65 -5.57 -23.68
C VAL A 105 -8.19 -6.89 -24.31
N ARG A 106 -7.04 -6.84 -25.00
CA ARG A 106 -6.38 -8.06 -25.48
C ARG A 106 -5.49 -8.57 -24.35
N LEU A 107 -5.72 -9.80 -23.92
CA LEU A 107 -4.91 -10.49 -22.94
C LEU A 107 -4.09 -11.57 -23.65
N SER A 108 -2.78 -11.61 -23.41
CA SER A 108 -1.93 -12.70 -23.82
C SER A 108 -1.70 -13.59 -22.59
N ILE A 109 -2.32 -14.74 -22.57
CA ILE A 109 -2.13 -15.75 -21.52
C ILE A 109 -1.06 -16.72 -22.03
N CYS A 110 -0.09 -17.09 -21.21
CA CYS A 110 0.88 -18.12 -21.59
C CYS A 110 0.15 -19.46 -21.75
N ARG A 111 0.71 -20.33 -22.58
CA ARG A 111 0.07 -21.62 -22.93
C ARG A 111 -0.11 -22.48 -21.70
N ASP A 112 0.91 -22.55 -20.84
CA ASP A 112 0.88 -23.38 -19.63
C ASP A 112 -0.24 -22.94 -18.67
N LEU A 113 -0.45 -21.63 -18.49
CA LEU A 113 -1.53 -21.10 -17.68
C LEU A 113 -2.90 -21.38 -18.33
N TYR A 114 -2.99 -21.26 -19.66
CA TYR A 114 -4.21 -21.59 -20.40
C TYR A 114 -4.54 -23.07 -20.26
N ASP A 115 -3.55 -23.95 -20.40
CA ASP A 115 -3.72 -25.41 -20.30
C ASP A 115 -4.10 -25.80 -18.86
N THR A 116 -3.46 -25.17 -17.84
CA THR A 116 -3.83 -25.35 -16.44
C THR A 116 -5.27 -24.93 -16.17
N LEU A 117 -5.67 -23.74 -16.61
CA LEU A 117 -7.03 -23.24 -16.44
C LEU A 117 -8.08 -24.07 -17.22
N SER A 118 -7.66 -24.65 -18.35
CA SER A 118 -8.55 -25.46 -19.19
C SER A 118 -8.66 -26.90 -18.71
N SER A 119 -7.64 -27.42 -18.03
CA SER A 119 -7.61 -28.75 -17.45
C SER A 119 -8.17 -28.81 -16.04
N ASP A 120 -8.27 -27.68 -15.35
CA ASP A 120 -8.79 -27.62 -13.99
C ASP A 120 -10.32 -27.54 -14.04
N ASP A 121 -10.99 -28.38 -13.24
CA ASP A 121 -12.43 -28.42 -13.03
C ASP A 121 -13.01 -27.08 -12.55
N LEU A 122 -12.15 -26.19 -12.05
CA LEU A 122 -12.47 -24.78 -11.73
C LEU A 122 -13.27 -24.08 -12.83
N TYR A 123 -12.92 -24.36 -14.07
CA TYR A 123 -13.49 -23.68 -15.22
C TYR A 123 -14.78 -24.31 -15.72
N TYR A 124 -14.84 -25.66 -15.77
CA TYR A 124 -15.98 -26.38 -16.37
C TYR A 124 -17.12 -26.65 -15.40
N GLU A 125 -16.82 -26.88 -14.13
CA GLU A 125 -17.86 -27.18 -13.12
C GLU A 125 -18.49 -25.93 -12.51
N ASN A 126 -17.91 -24.76 -12.72
CA ASN A 126 -18.41 -23.55 -12.07
C ASN A 126 -19.60 -22.93 -12.83
N LYS A 127 -20.79 -23.38 -12.50
CA LYS A 127 -22.08 -22.86 -13.04
C LYS A 127 -22.21 -21.32 -12.91
N VAL A 128 -21.46 -20.71 -12.01
CA VAL A 128 -21.45 -19.25 -11.78
C VAL A 128 -20.97 -18.48 -13.01
N TYR A 129 -19.95 -18.99 -13.70
CA TYR A 129 -19.33 -18.29 -14.83
C TYR A 129 -19.84 -18.77 -16.18
N SER A 130 -20.84 -19.64 -16.20
CA SER A 130 -21.44 -20.17 -17.42
C SER A 130 -20.43 -20.52 -18.52
N SER A 131 -19.44 -21.33 -18.18
CA SER A 131 -18.58 -22.09 -19.09
C SER A 131 -17.68 -21.30 -20.07
N THR A 132 -17.30 -20.03 -19.83
CA THR A 132 -16.32 -19.38 -20.70
C THR A 132 -15.17 -18.71 -19.92
N LEU A 133 -13.92 -19.08 -20.24
CA LEU A 133 -12.70 -18.46 -19.70
C LEU A 133 -12.77 -16.92 -19.69
N ARG A 134 -13.34 -16.35 -20.74
CA ARG A 134 -13.53 -14.89 -20.86
C ARG A 134 -14.39 -14.32 -19.72
N ARG A 135 -15.44 -15.02 -19.30
CA ARG A 135 -16.32 -14.55 -18.21
C ARG A 135 -15.65 -14.71 -16.86
N PHE A 136 -14.92 -15.80 -16.67
CA PHE A 136 -14.12 -16.02 -15.47
C PHE A 136 -13.06 -14.90 -15.30
N LEU A 137 -12.24 -14.64 -16.33
CA LEU A 137 -11.26 -13.56 -16.30
C LEU A 137 -11.92 -12.19 -16.06
N LYS A 138 -13.07 -11.94 -16.67
CA LYS A 138 -13.83 -10.71 -16.40
C LYS A 138 -14.20 -10.62 -14.92
N ALA A 139 -14.68 -11.69 -14.31
CA ALA A 139 -15.04 -11.74 -12.90
C ALA A 139 -13.82 -11.47 -12.00
N VAL A 140 -12.68 -12.09 -12.30
CA VAL A 140 -11.42 -11.83 -11.56
C VAL A 140 -11.06 -10.35 -11.56
N TYR A 141 -11.09 -9.69 -12.71
CA TYR A 141 -10.73 -8.27 -12.79
C TYR A 141 -11.78 -7.33 -12.20
N GLU A 142 -13.06 -7.70 -12.25
CA GLU A 142 -14.12 -6.93 -11.59
C GLU A 142 -14.03 -7.09 -10.07
N ASP A 143 -13.77 -8.27 -9.55
CA ASP A 143 -13.53 -8.47 -8.11
C ASP A 143 -12.28 -7.78 -7.61
N TYR A 144 -11.18 -7.85 -8.36
CA TYR A 144 -9.97 -7.09 -8.04
C TYR A 144 -10.28 -5.59 -7.90
N ALA A 145 -11.02 -5.03 -8.83
CA ALA A 145 -11.36 -3.61 -8.81
C ALA A 145 -12.30 -3.19 -7.67
N LEU A 146 -12.99 -4.15 -7.05
CA LEU A 146 -13.85 -3.91 -5.88
C LEU A 146 -13.08 -3.91 -4.55
N LEU A 147 -11.85 -4.42 -4.54
CA LEU A 147 -11.00 -4.36 -3.36
C LEU A 147 -10.60 -2.91 -3.06
N SER A 148 -10.32 -2.62 -1.80
CA SER A 148 -9.68 -1.35 -1.41
C SER A 148 -8.25 -1.26 -1.95
N ASP A 149 -7.71 -0.05 -2.05
CA ASP A 149 -6.38 0.18 -2.59
C ASP A 149 -5.30 -0.64 -1.84
N CYS A 150 -5.37 -0.68 -0.51
CA CYS A 150 -4.43 -1.47 0.30
C CYS A 150 -4.59 -2.99 0.14
N GLU A 151 -5.80 -3.49 -0.10
CA GLU A 151 -6.02 -4.91 -0.38
C GLU A 151 -5.48 -5.30 -1.75
N ARG A 152 -5.64 -4.45 -2.77
CA ARG A 152 -5.05 -4.68 -4.09
C ARG A 152 -3.53 -4.70 -4.02
N GLU A 153 -2.92 -3.79 -3.25
CA GLU A 153 -1.48 -3.82 -3.00
C GLU A 153 -1.05 -5.11 -2.29
N ARG A 154 -1.77 -5.56 -1.26
CA ARG A 154 -1.48 -6.84 -0.57
C ARG A 154 -1.52 -8.03 -1.52
N LEU A 155 -2.47 -8.06 -2.41
CA LEU A 155 -2.60 -9.13 -3.40
C LEU A 155 -1.39 -9.15 -4.35
N LEU A 156 -1.05 -8.00 -4.93
CA LEU A 156 0.04 -7.89 -5.92
C LEU A 156 1.44 -8.10 -5.32
N PHE A 157 1.63 -7.75 -4.05
CA PHE A 157 2.92 -7.83 -3.35
C PHE A 157 2.91 -8.84 -2.20
N ALA A 158 2.10 -9.89 -2.34
CA ALA A 158 1.94 -10.94 -1.34
C ALA A 158 3.28 -11.56 -0.89
N ASP A 159 4.15 -11.89 -1.84
CA ASP A 159 5.46 -12.48 -1.55
C ASP A 159 6.35 -11.55 -0.71
N ASN A 160 6.34 -10.25 -0.99
CA ASN A 160 7.09 -9.28 -0.20
C ASN A 160 6.55 -9.21 1.23
N ILE A 161 5.24 -9.15 1.38
CA ILE A 161 4.57 -9.10 2.68
C ILE A 161 4.86 -10.35 3.51
N ILE A 162 4.81 -11.53 2.90
CA ILE A 162 5.11 -12.81 3.56
C ILE A 162 6.56 -12.83 4.05
N LYS A 163 7.53 -12.53 3.17
CA LYS A 163 8.95 -12.47 3.53
C LYS A 163 9.23 -11.50 4.67
N ILE A 164 8.63 -10.31 4.63
CA ILE A 164 8.77 -9.31 5.69
C ILE A 164 8.24 -9.87 7.01
N ASN A 165 7.04 -10.47 7.01
CA ASN A 165 6.45 -11.02 8.23
C ASN A 165 7.19 -12.22 8.80
N GLU A 166 7.80 -13.06 7.95
CA GLU A 166 8.69 -14.14 8.40
C GLU A 166 9.87 -13.58 9.20
N VAL A 167 10.49 -12.50 8.71
CA VAL A 167 11.59 -11.85 9.44
C VAL A 167 11.11 -11.19 10.71
N ILE A 168 9.95 -10.52 10.70
CA ILE A 168 9.34 -9.93 11.92
C ILE A 168 9.12 -11.01 12.99
N LYS A 169 8.62 -12.19 12.61
CA LYS A 169 8.38 -13.31 13.54
C LYS A 169 9.68 -13.87 14.11
N GLN A 170 10.77 -13.90 13.33
CA GLN A 170 12.07 -14.40 13.75
C GLN A 170 12.82 -13.42 14.64
N ASN A 171 12.61 -12.11 14.45
CA ASN A 171 13.27 -11.06 15.22
C ASN A 171 12.77 -11.05 16.66
N GLY A 172 13.71 -10.99 17.62
CA GLY A 172 13.41 -10.86 19.05
C GLY A 172 13.68 -12.10 19.89
N SER A 173 14.20 -13.22 19.35
CA SER A 173 14.56 -14.37 20.17
C SER A 173 16.03 -14.35 20.63
N ARG A 174 16.99 -14.11 19.77
CA ARG A 174 18.44 -13.95 20.09
C ARG A 174 19.20 -13.19 19.01
N TYR A 175 18.64 -13.08 17.83
CA TYR A 175 19.30 -12.47 16.68
C TYR A 175 18.28 -11.60 15.93
N TYR A 176 18.77 -10.55 15.31
CA TYR A 176 17.99 -9.72 14.42
C TYR A 176 18.45 -9.96 13.00
N SER A 177 17.52 -10.32 12.16
CA SER A 177 17.75 -10.41 10.72
C SER A 177 17.29 -9.13 10.06
N PHE A 178 18.03 -8.68 9.06
CA PHE A 178 17.59 -7.56 8.24
C PHE A 178 17.29 -8.01 6.81
N ILE A 179 16.50 -7.21 6.16
CA ILE A 179 16.13 -7.39 4.76
C ILE A 179 16.94 -6.39 3.93
N TYR A 180 17.59 -6.87 2.89
CA TYR A 180 18.06 -6.00 1.83
C TYR A 180 16.92 -5.72 0.87
N ALA A 181 16.73 -4.46 0.52
CA ALA A 181 15.75 -4.04 -0.46
C ALA A 181 16.32 -2.92 -1.34
N TYR A 182 15.71 -2.72 -2.49
CA TYR A 182 15.92 -1.53 -3.29
C TYR A 182 14.72 -0.60 -3.09
N SER A 183 14.99 0.64 -2.70
CA SER A 183 13.98 1.67 -2.58
C SER A 183 13.93 2.52 -3.85
N ASN A 184 12.72 2.80 -4.33
CA ASN A 184 12.46 3.67 -5.48
C ASN A 184 11.88 5.02 -5.04
N MET A 185 12.16 5.46 -3.80
CA MET A 185 11.40 6.57 -3.20
C MET A 185 11.64 7.94 -3.85
N TYR A 186 12.87 8.32 -4.17
CA TYR A 186 13.20 9.72 -4.49
C TYR A 186 14.13 9.91 -5.69
N SER A 187 14.67 8.86 -6.28
CA SER A 187 15.57 8.99 -7.42
C SER A 187 15.30 7.93 -8.48
N ARG A 188 15.70 8.20 -9.72
CA ARG A 188 15.74 7.18 -10.79
C ARG A 188 16.74 6.06 -10.50
N GLU A 189 17.62 6.26 -9.53
CA GLU A 189 18.60 5.27 -9.10
C GLU A 189 18.04 4.42 -7.97
N LYS A 190 17.96 3.12 -8.19
CA LYS A 190 17.60 2.14 -7.16
C LYS A 190 18.73 2.05 -6.14
N ARG A 191 18.50 2.53 -4.94
CA ARG A 191 19.47 2.41 -3.85
C ARG A 191 19.19 1.15 -3.03
N ARG A 192 20.22 0.35 -2.80
CA ARG A 192 20.15 -0.79 -1.88
C ARG A 192 20.17 -0.29 -0.45
N ILE A 193 19.18 -0.69 0.32
CA ILE A 193 19.01 -0.32 1.73
C ILE A 193 18.92 -1.57 2.61
N ARG A 194 19.30 -1.43 3.86
CA ARG A 194 19.09 -2.46 4.88
C ARG A 194 17.94 -2.06 5.79
N LEU A 195 17.04 -2.97 6.04
CA LEU A 195 15.84 -2.75 6.83
C LEU A 195 15.75 -3.79 7.95
N ILE A 196 15.57 -3.35 9.18
CA ILE A 196 15.16 -4.21 10.29
C ILE A 196 13.66 -4.07 10.43
N PRO A 197 12.87 -5.04 9.95
CA PRO A 197 11.42 -4.93 9.91
C PRO A 197 10.84 -4.97 11.33
N TYR A 198 9.87 -4.08 11.59
CA TYR A 198 9.16 -4.03 12.87
C TYR A 198 7.70 -4.43 12.70
N ARG A 199 6.96 -3.74 11.84
CA ARG A 199 5.54 -3.98 11.65
C ARG A 199 5.06 -3.49 10.28
N ILE A 200 4.09 -4.20 9.70
CA ILE A 200 3.34 -3.73 8.54
C ILE A 200 2.06 -3.05 9.02
N VAL A 201 1.82 -1.83 8.57
CA VAL A 201 0.63 -1.03 8.89
C VAL A 201 0.03 -0.47 7.60
N SER A 202 -1.29 -0.27 7.59
CA SER A 202 -1.95 0.48 6.52
C SER A 202 -2.07 1.94 6.94
N ASP A 203 -2.05 2.86 5.97
CA ASP A 203 -2.35 4.26 6.28
C ASP A 203 -3.81 4.45 6.73
N GLU A 204 -4.10 5.61 7.32
CA GLU A 204 -5.43 5.97 7.84
C GLU A 204 -6.55 5.80 6.80
N TYR A 205 -6.25 6.06 5.53
CA TYR A 205 -7.21 5.99 4.42
C TYR A 205 -7.23 4.63 3.74
N LYS A 206 -6.47 3.66 4.23
CA LYS A 206 -6.34 2.30 3.65
C LYS A 206 -5.97 2.32 2.16
N MET A 207 -5.15 3.30 1.77
CA MET A 207 -4.67 3.38 0.39
C MET A 207 -3.48 2.46 0.14
N TYR A 208 -2.53 2.40 1.12
CA TYR A 208 -1.30 1.62 0.95
C TYR A 208 -0.87 0.96 2.25
N ASN A 209 -0.01 -0.05 2.10
CA ASN A 209 0.64 -0.72 3.21
C ASN A 209 2.09 -0.24 3.33
N TYR A 210 2.52 -0.02 4.55
CA TYR A 210 3.85 0.47 4.88
C TYR A 210 4.55 -0.48 5.83
N LEU A 211 5.83 -0.72 5.54
CA LEU A 211 6.73 -1.36 6.49
C LEU A 211 7.29 -0.28 7.41
N VAL A 212 6.95 -0.33 8.69
CA VAL A 212 7.65 0.41 9.74
C VAL A 212 8.87 -0.40 10.15
N CYS A 213 10.04 0.20 10.15
CA CYS A 213 11.33 -0.48 10.33
C CYS A 213 12.39 0.47 10.86
N LEU A 214 13.56 -0.09 11.20
CA LEU A 214 14.79 0.67 11.25
C LEU A 214 15.50 0.57 9.90
N SER A 215 15.98 1.67 9.38
CA SER A 215 16.65 1.78 8.08
C SER A 215 17.99 2.50 8.19
N ASP A 216 18.97 2.09 7.39
CA ASP A 216 20.25 2.76 7.26
C ASP A 216 20.31 3.77 6.09
N GLU A 217 19.21 3.98 5.38
CA GLU A 217 19.18 4.82 4.19
C GLU A 217 19.63 6.26 4.47
N LYS A 218 19.08 6.85 5.54
CA LYS A 218 19.35 8.26 5.89
C LYS A 218 20.73 8.50 6.53
N SER A 219 21.39 7.45 6.99
CA SER A 219 22.67 7.53 7.70
C SER A 219 23.86 7.10 6.85
N ALA A 220 23.68 6.87 5.56
CA ALA A 220 24.69 6.33 4.66
C ALA A 220 25.38 5.05 5.19
N GLY A 221 24.59 4.18 5.82
CA GLY A 221 25.03 2.88 6.34
C GLY A 221 25.72 2.92 7.70
N LYS A 222 25.75 4.09 8.38
CA LYS A 222 26.43 4.23 9.68
C LYS A 222 25.54 3.90 10.88
N GLU A 223 24.25 4.14 10.76
CA GLU A 223 23.31 4.07 11.86
C GLU A 223 21.93 3.66 11.35
N PHE A 224 21.18 2.88 12.12
CA PHE A 224 19.80 2.56 11.80
C PHE A 224 18.86 3.57 12.48
N LYS A 225 17.94 4.14 11.70
CA LYS A 225 16.92 5.08 12.21
C LYS A 225 15.51 4.57 11.89
N ALA A 226 14.55 4.93 12.74
CA ALA A 226 13.16 4.62 12.50
C ALA A 226 12.66 5.27 11.20
N ASP A 227 12.05 4.47 10.34
CA ASP A 227 11.52 4.93 9.06
C ASP A 227 10.36 4.05 8.60
N SER A 228 9.70 4.45 7.53
CA SER A 228 8.62 3.69 6.91
C SER A 228 8.75 3.67 5.40
N TYR A 229 8.48 2.52 4.83
CA TYR A 229 8.54 2.31 3.39
C TYR A 229 7.25 1.69 2.88
N ARG A 230 6.67 2.29 1.87
CA ARG A 230 5.54 1.70 1.17
C ARG A 230 5.94 0.35 0.55
N ILE A 231 5.17 -0.71 0.81
CA ILE A 231 5.50 -2.08 0.39
C ILE A 231 5.73 -2.18 -1.12
N SER A 232 4.87 -1.56 -1.91
CA SER A 232 4.97 -1.58 -3.37
C SER A 232 6.18 -0.81 -3.93
N ARG A 233 6.89 -0.04 -3.12
CA ARG A 233 8.13 0.64 -3.52
C ARG A 233 9.40 -0.14 -3.16
N LEU A 234 9.25 -1.23 -2.44
CA LEU A 234 10.35 -2.13 -2.11
C LEU A 234 10.46 -3.21 -3.17
N SER A 235 11.63 -3.38 -3.74
CA SER A 235 11.92 -4.42 -4.74
C SER A 235 13.18 -5.21 -4.38
N GLY A 236 13.31 -6.41 -4.94
CA GLY A 236 14.50 -7.25 -4.74
C GLY A 236 14.73 -7.65 -3.29
N LEU A 237 13.66 -7.91 -2.54
CA LEU A 237 13.74 -8.31 -1.14
C LEU A 237 14.54 -9.61 -1.00
N SER A 238 15.62 -9.57 -0.25
CA SER A 238 16.40 -10.73 0.15
C SER A 238 16.61 -10.71 1.65
N ILE A 239 16.38 -11.86 2.30
CA ILE A 239 16.67 -12.04 3.72
C ILE A 239 18.17 -12.06 3.87
N ALA A 240 18.70 -11.18 4.71
CA ALA A 240 20.12 -11.08 4.98
C ALA A 240 20.50 -11.83 6.26
N GLU A 241 21.80 -12.02 6.40
CA GLU A 241 22.42 -12.65 7.55
C GLU A 241 22.18 -11.86 8.85
N LYS A 242 22.51 -12.48 9.97
CA LYS A 242 22.40 -11.93 11.33
C LYS A 242 23.25 -10.67 11.49
N LEU A 243 22.76 -9.71 12.29
CA LEU A 243 23.52 -8.51 12.64
C LEU A 243 24.90 -8.86 13.20
N SER A 244 25.92 -8.19 12.72
CA SER A 244 27.26 -8.28 13.28
C SER A 244 27.31 -7.63 14.67
N GLN A 245 28.29 -8.02 15.49
CA GLN A 245 28.46 -7.48 16.84
C GLN A 245 28.65 -5.94 16.86
N LYS A 246 29.15 -5.34 15.77
CA LYS A 246 29.27 -3.88 15.60
C LYS A 246 27.93 -3.17 15.35
N GLU A 247 26.95 -3.88 14.88
CA GLU A 247 25.61 -3.35 14.59
C GLU A 247 24.65 -3.52 15.79
N TYR A 248 25.17 -4.04 16.90
CA TYR A 248 24.42 -4.34 18.13
C TYR A 248 23.84 -3.10 18.81
N SER A 249 24.39 -1.91 18.59
CA SER A 249 23.82 -0.65 19.08
C SER A 249 22.41 -0.37 18.52
N SER A 250 22.15 -0.85 17.31
CA SER A 250 20.84 -0.72 16.66
C SER A 250 19.79 -1.61 17.30
N VAL A 251 20.19 -2.66 17.99
CA VAL A 251 19.29 -3.58 18.70
C VAL A 251 18.59 -2.91 19.87
N THR A 252 19.32 -2.07 20.59
CA THR A 252 18.76 -1.31 21.73
C THR A 252 17.62 -0.41 21.24
N GLU A 253 17.79 0.17 20.06
CA GLU A 253 16.74 1.01 19.46
C GLU A 253 15.54 0.19 19.01
N TYR A 254 15.75 -1.02 18.48
CA TYR A 254 14.68 -1.94 18.13
C TYR A 254 13.88 -2.42 19.36
N GLU A 255 14.54 -2.70 20.47
CA GLU A 255 13.86 -3.03 21.73
C GLU A 255 13.05 -1.83 22.26
N ARG A 256 13.58 -0.62 22.18
CA ARG A 256 12.83 0.62 22.48
C ARG A 256 11.61 0.78 21.57
N LEU A 257 11.71 0.39 20.30
CA LEU A 257 10.59 0.35 19.37
C LEU A 257 9.47 -0.56 19.89
N LYS A 258 9.82 -1.80 20.29
CA LYS A 258 8.86 -2.78 20.83
C LYS A 258 8.20 -2.29 22.11
N GLU A 259 8.94 -1.67 22.97
CA GLU A 259 8.43 -1.13 24.25
C GLU A 259 7.56 0.12 24.07
N GLY A 260 7.47 0.66 22.85
CA GLY A 260 6.66 1.84 22.54
C GLY A 260 7.18 3.12 23.18
N HIS A 261 8.44 3.14 23.62
CA HIS A 261 9.07 4.30 24.26
C HIS A 261 9.56 5.35 23.26
N VAL A 262 9.66 5.02 21.98
CA VAL A 262 10.12 5.95 20.94
C VAL A 262 8.92 6.69 20.35
N LYS A 263 8.84 7.99 20.56
CA LYS A 263 7.76 8.85 20.05
C LYS A 263 7.60 8.76 18.51
N SER A 264 8.72 8.69 17.79
CA SER A 264 8.78 8.53 16.34
C SER A 264 8.02 7.33 15.84
N VAL A 265 8.12 6.21 16.56
CA VAL A 265 7.42 4.99 16.16
C VAL A 265 5.92 5.07 16.37
N LYS A 266 5.48 5.68 17.46
CA LYS A 266 4.04 5.92 17.66
C LYS A 266 3.47 6.74 16.52
N HIS A 267 4.21 7.73 16.05
CA HIS A 267 3.81 8.53 14.91
C HIS A 267 3.79 7.69 13.62
N LEU A 268 4.83 6.92 13.33
CA LEU A 268 4.90 6.03 12.17
C LEU A 268 3.81 4.94 12.18
N LEU A 269 3.41 4.46 13.34
CA LEU A 269 2.31 3.49 13.46
C LEU A 269 0.94 4.15 13.25
N SER A 270 0.79 5.42 13.57
CA SER A 270 -0.45 6.18 13.33
C SER A 270 -0.53 6.76 11.93
N ASP A 271 0.58 7.27 11.40
CA ASP A 271 0.69 7.79 10.04
C ASP A 271 2.01 7.41 9.38
N PRO A 272 2.08 6.25 8.74
CA PRO A 272 3.31 5.71 8.17
C PRO A 272 3.74 6.39 6.86
N ARG A 273 2.97 7.33 6.35
CA ARG A 273 3.26 8.03 5.07
C ARG A 273 4.45 8.96 5.14
N PHE A 274 4.73 9.45 6.33
CA PHE A 274 5.76 10.44 6.57
C PHE A 274 6.81 9.87 7.50
N GLY A 275 8.04 9.67 6.99
CA GLY A 275 9.17 9.29 7.83
C GLY A 275 9.35 10.29 8.96
N SER A 276 9.70 9.83 10.16
CA SER A 276 9.82 10.71 11.31
C SER A 276 11.23 11.24 11.49
N ASP A 277 11.35 12.57 11.62
CA ASP A 277 12.34 13.20 12.46
C ASP A 277 11.60 13.76 13.67
N GLU A 278 11.88 13.22 14.86
CA GLU A 278 11.11 13.48 16.10
C GLU A 278 11.25 14.88 16.67
N SER A 279 12.27 15.61 16.26
CA SER A 279 12.68 16.81 16.95
C SER A 279 11.92 18.06 16.55
N ASP A 280 11.16 18.03 15.46
CA ASP A 280 10.72 19.26 14.83
C ASP A 280 9.25 19.56 15.07
N ILE A 281 9.03 20.38 16.09
CA ILE A 281 7.77 21.12 16.19
C ILE A 281 7.72 22.12 15.04
N SER A 282 6.82 21.87 14.10
CA SER A 282 6.55 22.82 13.03
C SER A 282 5.65 23.94 13.55
N LYS A 283 5.98 25.19 13.19
CA LYS A 283 5.17 26.35 13.52
C LYS A 283 4.52 26.94 12.27
N VAL A 284 3.22 27.11 12.32
CA VAL A 284 2.43 27.63 11.20
C VAL A 284 1.54 28.77 11.67
N TYR A 285 1.64 29.91 11.03
CA TYR A 285 0.69 30.99 11.20
C TYR A 285 -0.59 30.69 10.42
N LEU A 286 -1.75 30.79 11.07
CA LEU A 286 -3.04 30.57 10.43
C LEU A 286 -3.91 31.83 10.57
N THR A 287 -4.51 32.27 9.46
CA THR A 287 -5.59 33.27 9.47
C THR A 287 -6.90 32.63 9.96
N GLU A 288 -7.96 33.41 10.14
CA GLU A 288 -9.30 32.86 10.42
C GLU A 288 -9.74 31.87 9.33
N LYS A 289 -9.53 32.22 8.06
CA LYS A 289 -9.80 31.35 6.93
C LYS A 289 -8.91 30.10 6.93
N GLY A 290 -7.66 30.25 7.32
CA GLY A 290 -6.72 29.11 7.50
C GLY A 290 -7.22 28.12 8.56
N VAL A 291 -7.76 28.61 9.68
CA VAL A 291 -8.37 27.75 10.71
C VAL A 291 -9.64 27.06 10.18
N GLU A 292 -10.45 27.74 9.41
CA GLU A 292 -11.63 27.14 8.76
C GLU A 292 -11.22 26.04 7.76
N MET A 293 -10.22 26.29 6.93
CA MET A 293 -9.66 25.32 5.99
C MET A 293 -9.07 24.10 6.73
N PHE A 294 -8.35 24.32 7.82
CA PHE A 294 -7.82 23.25 8.67
C PHE A 294 -8.95 22.37 9.23
N GLY A 295 -10.08 22.97 9.59
CA GLY A 295 -11.28 22.25 10.01
C GLY A 295 -11.90 21.37 8.93
N LYS A 296 -11.87 21.81 7.67
CA LYS A 296 -12.51 21.13 6.52
C LYS A 296 -11.62 20.09 5.84
N ILE A 297 -10.32 20.36 5.73
CA ILE A 297 -9.36 19.46 5.06
C ILE A 297 -8.87 18.42 6.05
N LEU A 298 -9.40 17.21 5.98
CA LEU A 298 -9.01 16.11 6.87
C LEU A 298 -7.81 15.33 6.35
N TYR A 299 -7.66 15.25 5.03
CA TYR A 299 -6.64 14.45 4.38
C TYR A 299 -5.23 14.97 4.70
N GLN A 300 -4.37 14.10 5.25
CA GLN A 300 -3.00 14.40 5.66
C GLN A 300 -2.87 15.49 6.74
N ARG A 301 -3.92 15.71 7.52
CA ARG A 301 -3.94 16.75 8.56
C ARG A 301 -2.82 16.51 9.57
N PRO A 302 -1.95 17.51 9.81
CA PRO A 302 -0.94 17.45 10.86
C PRO A 302 -1.57 17.46 12.25
N ILE A 303 -0.87 16.88 13.20
CA ILE A 303 -1.30 16.81 14.61
C ILE A 303 -0.96 18.13 15.29
N LEU A 304 -2.01 18.82 15.77
CA LEU A 304 -1.82 20.02 16.57
C LEU A 304 -1.31 19.68 17.97
N LYS A 305 -0.33 20.42 18.47
CA LYS A 305 0.20 20.25 19.81
C LYS A 305 -0.86 20.70 20.83
N GLY A 306 -1.16 19.87 21.81
CA GLY A 306 -2.06 20.20 22.94
C GLY A 306 -3.53 19.85 22.74
N ASN A 307 -3.91 19.14 21.68
CA ASN A 307 -5.31 18.67 21.40
C ASN A 307 -6.39 19.77 21.35
N GLU A 308 -5.99 21.03 21.27
CA GLU A 308 -6.90 22.16 21.12
C GLU A 308 -7.22 22.44 19.63
N LYS A 309 -8.21 23.29 19.39
CA LYS A 309 -8.43 23.84 18.05
C LYS A 309 -7.32 24.86 17.75
N PRO A 310 -6.88 24.98 16.49
CA PRO A 310 -5.90 26.01 16.13
C PRO A 310 -6.47 27.39 16.38
N LYS A 311 -5.60 28.32 16.81
CA LYS A 311 -5.98 29.71 17.10
C LYS A 311 -5.89 30.53 15.81
N PRO A 312 -6.94 31.31 15.47
CA PRO A 312 -6.90 32.20 14.32
C PRO A 312 -5.95 33.39 14.56
N ASN A 313 -5.37 33.88 13.47
CA ASN A 313 -4.44 35.00 13.45
C ASN A 313 -3.25 34.80 14.42
N ALA A 314 -2.82 33.58 14.58
CA ALA A 314 -1.77 33.19 15.53
C ALA A 314 -0.86 32.09 14.96
N VAL A 315 0.31 31.94 15.57
CA VAL A 315 1.23 30.85 15.31
C VAL A 315 0.78 29.62 16.11
N ASN A 316 0.55 28.52 15.40
CA ASN A 316 0.15 27.25 15.96
C ASN A 316 1.30 26.24 15.84
N GLU A 317 1.47 25.38 16.86
CA GLU A 317 2.52 24.35 16.88
C GLU A 317 1.94 22.97 16.49
N PHE A 318 2.64 22.31 15.57
CA PHE A 318 2.25 20.98 15.08
C PHE A 318 3.35 19.97 15.40
N ILE A 319 2.94 18.82 15.96
CA ILE A 319 3.78 17.67 16.25
C ILE A 319 3.70 16.70 15.06
N SER A 320 4.14 17.15 13.91
CA SER A 320 4.12 16.33 12.68
C SER A 320 5.40 16.60 11.90
N PRO A 321 5.90 15.60 11.13
CA PRO A 321 7.10 15.79 10.33
C PRO A 321 6.98 17.03 9.43
N PRO A 322 8.04 17.81 9.27
CA PRO A 322 8.04 19.02 8.45
C PRO A 322 7.52 18.79 7.03
N ILE A 323 7.83 17.63 6.45
CA ILE A 323 7.36 17.25 5.13
C ILE A 323 5.82 17.11 5.08
N GLN A 324 5.19 16.55 6.12
CA GLN A 324 3.72 16.46 6.20
C GLN A 324 3.11 17.85 6.30
N VAL A 325 3.67 18.69 7.18
CA VAL A 325 3.20 20.08 7.39
C VAL A 325 3.31 20.86 6.07
N LYS A 326 4.41 20.73 5.35
CA LYS A 326 4.63 21.35 4.06
C LYS A 326 3.58 20.92 3.02
N TYR A 327 3.37 19.62 2.81
CA TYR A 327 2.37 19.11 1.86
C TYR A 327 0.95 19.49 2.23
N TYR A 328 0.63 19.55 3.51
CA TYR A 328 -0.70 19.91 3.97
C TYR A 328 -0.98 21.40 3.75
N PHE A 329 -0.09 22.27 4.24
CA PHE A 329 -0.28 23.71 4.20
C PHE A 329 0.02 24.36 2.85
N ASN A 330 0.65 23.65 1.92
CA ASN A 330 0.81 24.14 0.53
C ASN A 330 -0.52 24.58 -0.12
N LYS A 331 -1.63 24.00 0.28
CA LYS A 331 -2.96 24.29 -0.25
C LYS A 331 -3.59 25.57 0.35
N PHE A 332 -3.00 26.12 1.39
CA PHE A 332 -3.57 27.26 2.16
C PHE A 332 -3.14 28.61 1.59
N GLY A 333 -2.07 28.65 0.80
CA GLY A 333 -1.55 29.91 0.29
C GLY A 333 -1.21 30.87 1.43
N LYS A 334 -1.69 32.11 1.34
CA LYS A 334 -1.49 33.14 2.36
C LYS A 334 -2.20 32.88 3.70
N ASP A 335 -3.16 31.94 3.71
CA ASP A 335 -3.97 31.66 4.90
C ASP A 335 -3.33 30.64 5.84
N GLY A 336 -2.17 30.00 5.41
CA GLY A 336 -1.40 29.09 6.24
C GLY A 336 0.08 29.18 5.91
N VAL A 337 0.83 29.96 6.68
CA VAL A 337 2.26 30.22 6.44
C VAL A 337 3.12 29.45 7.41
N ILE A 338 3.98 28.55 6.89
CA ILE A 338 4.96 27.82 7.69
C ILE A 338 6.04 28.78 8.15
N ILE A 339 6.29 28.84 9.46
CA ILE A 339 7.29 29.71 10.08
C ILE A 339 8.54 28.93 10.46
N SER A 340 8.37 27.67 10.86
CA SER A 340 9.45 26.79 11.31
C SER A 340 9.12 25.35 10.91
N PRO A 341 10.13 24.56 10.51
CA PRO A 341 11.55 24.90 10.42
C PRO A 341 11.86 25.86 9.26
N SER A 342 13.02 26.55 9.35
CA SER A 342 13.47 27.56 8.37
C SER A 342 13.55 27.01 6.94
N ASP A 343 14.05 25.80 6.77
CA ASP A 343 14.19 25.16 5.46
C ASP A 343 12.84 24.96 4.79
N SER A 344 11.84 24.55 5.56
CA SER A 344 10.46 24.42 5.04
C SER A 344 9.85 25.77 4.68
N PHE A 345 10.16 26.82 5.42
CA PHE A 345 9.74 28.19 5.09
C PHE A 345 10.35 28.66 3.77
N GLU A 346 11.67 28.51 3.61
CA GLU A 346 12.37 28.95 2.39
C GLU A 346 11.94 28.13 1.16
N GLU A 347 11.76 26.83 1.28
CA GLU A 347 11.24 26.00 0.20
C GLU A 347 9.84 26.45 -0.24
N MET A 348 8.95 26.72 0.71
CA MET A 348 7.58 27.17 0.41
C MET A 348 7.57 28.57 -0.20
N ARG A 349 8.42 29.46 0.32
CA ARG A 349 8.60 30.81 -0.23
C ARG A 349 9.07 30.75 -1.69
N THR A 350 10.08 29.95 -1.97
CA THR A 350 10.59 29.73 -3.33
C THR A 350 9.50 29.22 -4.26
N LEU A 351 8.75 28.19 -3.82
CA LEU A 351 7.67 27.62 -4.60
C LEU A 351 6.59 28.66 -4.97
N TYR A 352 6.22 29.52 -4.02
CA TYR A 352 5.19 30.53 -4.28
C TYR A 352 5.71 31.67 -5.17
N VAL A 353 6.98 32.08 -5.01
CA VAL A 353 7.61 33.10 -5.87
C VAL A 353 7.73 32.58 -7.31
N GLU A 354 8.28 31.39 -7.49
CA GLU A 354 8.40 30.77 -8.83
C GLU A 354 7.03 30.53 -9.47
N GLY A 355 6.04 30.12 -8.66
CA GLY A 355 4.65 29.99 -9.12
C GLY A 355 4.07 31.31 -9.57
N ALA A 356 4.22 32.38 -8.80
CA ALA A 356 3.76 33.72 -9.18
C ALA A 356 4.44 34.23 -10.46
N GLU A 357 5.76 34.02 -10.59
CA GLU A 357 6.51 34.38 -11.78
C GLU A 357 6.03 33.59 -13.01
N ALA A 358 5.72 32.30 -12.83
CA ALA A 358 5.19 31.46 -13.93
C ALA A 358 3.84 31.97 -14.44
N TYR A 359 2.95 32.42 -13.54
CA TYR A 359 1.66 33.01 -13.92
C TYR A 359 1.77 34.40 -14.53
N ASN A 360 2.84 35.16 -14.22
CA ASN A 360 3.09 36.47 -14.78
C ASN A 360 3.80 36.42 -16.14
N ARG A 361 4.33 35.28 -16.57
CA ARG A 361 4.86 35.11 -17.93
C ARG A 361 3.69 35.10 -18.87
N GLU A 362 3.70 35.99 -19.87
CA GLU A 362 2.77 35.91 -20.99
C GLU A 362 3.02 34.55 -21.67
N VAL A 363 2.03 33.67 -21.56
CA VAL A 363 2.04 32.41 -22.32
C VAL A 363 1.71 32.84 -23.74
N GLU A 364 2.70 32.92 -24.59
CA GLU A 364 2.48 32.99 -26.05
C GLU A 364 1.77 31.68 -26.44
N MET A 365 0.43 31.77 -26.59
CA MET A 365 -0.41 30.71 -27.12
C MET A 365 -0.47 30.80 -28.65
#